data_05340062e35a3fee28723a92c5cbe1cd
#
_entry.id   05340062e35a3fee28723a92c5cbe1cd
#
_cell.length_a   1.000
_cell.length_b   1.000
_cell.length_c   1.000
_cell.angle_alpha   90.00
_cell.angle_beta   90.00
_cell.angle_gamma   90.00
#
_symmetry.space_group_name_H-M   'P 1'
#
loop_
_entity.id
_entity.type
_entity.pdbx_description
1 polymer ?
#
loop_
_entity_poly.entity_id
_entity_poly.type
_entity_poly.pdbx_seq_one_letter_code
_entity_poly.pdbx_strand_id
1 'polypeptide(L)'
;SSAASDVYKRQHIDHAGAAKELATKLKLDIIGPHIDDNFLLQALEIQGQMYGMKAQNFTPDKWLNHGDTITFGNQILDIKHCPGHAPGHVIGINHKAKKIIAGDVLFNGSIGRTDLPQGNYQDLIDSIKKHLLTLEDEFIVHCGHGPDTNIGTERKTNPFLINA
;
A
#
# COMPACT_ATOMS: atom_id res chain seq x y z
N SER A 1 -16.01 12.54 19.60
CA SER A 1 -14.65 12.14 19.99
C SER A 1 -14.26 10.71 19.54
N SER A 2 -15.23 9.80 19.31
CA SER A 2 -14.93 8.44 18.80
C SER A 2 -14.55 8.41 17.32
N ALA A 3 -15.12 9.27 16.49
CA ALA A 3 -14.82 9.33 15.06
C ALA A 3 -13.37 9.75 14.77
N ALA A 4 -12.79 10.64 15.60
CA ALA A 4 -11.40 11.06 15.43
C ALA A 4 -10.39 9.94 15.78
N SER A 5 -10.73 9.07 16.75
CA SER A 5 -9.87 7.92 17.10
C SER A 5 -9.90 6.80 16.07
N ASP A 6 -11.02 6.59 15.38
CA ASP A 6 -11.12 5.61 14.30
C ASP A 6 -10.37 6.04 13.03
N VAL A 7 -10.22 7.34 12.84
CA VAL A 7 -9.46 7.91 11.71
C VAL A 7 -7.96 7.56 11.77
N TYR A 8 -7.40 7.49 12.98
CA TYR A 8 -5.98 7.13 13.16
C TYR A 8 -5.70 5.62 13.20
N LYS A 9 -6.73 4.78 13.39
CA LYS A 9 -6.57 3.32 13.55
C LYS A 9 -6.22 2.57 12.28
N ARG A 10 -6.18 3.21 11.11
CA ARG A 10 -6.01 2.54 9.82
C ARG A 10 -4.77 2.99 9.06
N GLN A 11 -3.71 3.43 9.77
CA GLN A 11 -2.54 4.01 9.11
C GLN A 11 -1.29 3.22 9.41
N HIS A 12 -0.84 2.46 8.44
CA HIS A 12 0.50 1.92 8.32
C HIS A 12 0.93 0.93 9.41
N ILE A 13 0.52 1.09 10.68
CA ILE A 13 0.77 0.12 11.73
C ILE A 13 0.05 -1.22 11.47
N ASP A 14 -1.11 -1.19 10.87
CA ASP A 14 -1.88 -2.36 10.46
C ASP A 14 -1.21 -3.13 9.31
N HIS A 15 -0.33 -2.50 8.56
CA HIS A 15 0.49 -3.14 7.53
C HIS A 15 1.91 -3.49 7.99
N ALA A 16 2.56 -2.61 8.77
CA ALA A 16 3.98 -2.71 9.10
C ALA A 16 4.27 -3.00 10.58
N GLY A 17 3.27 -2.93 11.46
CA GLY A 17 3.48 -3.01 12.91
C GLY A 17 4.15 -4.29 13.41
N ALA A 18 3.92 -5.43 12.75
CA ALA A 18 4.55 -6.71 13.08
C ALA A 18 5.81 -7.03 12.24
N ALA A 19 6.16 -6.20 11.27
CA ALA A 19 7.21 -6.52 10.30
C ALA A 19 8.57 -6.77 10.97
N LYS A 20 8.98 -5.90 11.91
CA LYS A 20 10.27 -6.04 12.60
C LYS A 20 10.34 -7.29 13.46
N GLU A 21 9.28 -7.60 14.20
CA GLU A 21 9.22 -8.82 15.04
C GLU A 21 9.30 -10.06 14.16
N LEU A 22 8.53 -10.10 13.08
CA LEU A 22 8.48 -11.25 12.17
C LEU A 22 9.82 -11.45 11.46
N ALA A 23 10.42 -10.39 10.94
CA ALA A 23 11.74 -10.44 10.29
C ALA A 23 12.82 -10.96 11.21
N THR A 24 12.86 -10.47 12.45
CA THR A 24 13.80 -10.93 13.48
C THR A 24 13.60 -12.41 13.80
N LYS A 25 12.35 -12.84 13.99
CA LYS A 25 12.02 -14.23 14.33
C LYS A 25 12.37 -15.19 13.20
N LEU A 26 12.15 -14.81 11.97
CA LEU A 26 12.40 -15.63 10.78
C LEU A 26 13.78 -15.43 10.17
N LYS A 27 14.57 -14.47 10.67
CA LYS A 27 15.89 -14.08 10.13
C LYS A 27 15.81 -13.71 8.65
N LEU A 28 14.86 -12.85 8.32
CA LEU A 28 14.60 -12.35 6.97
C LEU A 28 14.89 -10.86 6.87
N ASP A 29 15.31 -10.42 5.70
CA ASP A 29 15.42 -8.99 5.38
C ASP A 29 14.03 -8.38 5.16
N ILE A 30 13.90 -7.09 5.51
CA ILE A 30 12.72 -6.29 5.22
C ILE A 30 12.99 -5.47 3.95
N ILE A 31 12.14 -5.64 2.95
CA ILE A 31 12.23 -4.94 1.67
C ILE A 31 11.02 -4.04 1.49
N GLY A 32 11.28 -2.75 1.25
CA GLY A 32 10.26 -1.72 1.05
C GLY A 32 9.73 -1.10 2.36
N PRO A 33 8.91 -0.04 2.26
CA PRO A 33 8.38 0.62 1.07
C PRO A 33 9.42 1.51 0.33
N HIS A 34 8.97 2.62 -0.30
CA HIS A 34 9.86 3.67 -0.77
C HIS A 34 10.36 4.52 0.40
N ILE A 35 11.54 5.15 0.24
CA ILE A 35 12.19 5.94 1.31
C ILE A 35 11.32 7.08 1.85
N ASP A 36 10.40 7.60 1.03
CA ASP A 36 9.50 8.68 1.42
C ASP A 36 8.54 8.29 2.56
N ASP A 37 8.33 6.99 2.83
CA ASP A 37 7.57 6.49 3.97
C ASP A 37 8.42 6.25 5.22
N ASN A 38 9.70 6.61 5.23
CA ASN A 38 10.55 6.39 6.40
C ASN A 38 9.98 7.05 7.67
N PHE A 39 9.40 8.25 7.56
CA PHE A 39 8.80 8.94 8.72
C PHE A 39 7.67 8.14 9.36
N LEU A 40 6.91 7.36 8.58
CA LEU A 40 5.84 6.48 9.07
C LEU A 40 6.41 5.28 9.81
N LEU A 41 7.47 4.67 9.28
CA LEU A 41 8.15 3.54 9.93
C LEU A 41 8.84 3.95 11.24
N GLN A 42 9.33 5.19 11.32
CA GLN A 42 9.90 5.75 12.54
C GLN A 42 8.85 6.21 13.58
N ALA A 43 7.57 6.19 13.21
CA ALA A 43 6.45 6.53 14.10
C ALA A 43 5.66 5.31 14.59
N LEU A 44 6.04 4.08 14.22
CA LEU A 44 5.28 2.87 14.54
C LEU A 44 5.15 2.62 16.05
N GLU A 45 6.19 2.89 16.85
CA GLU A 45 6.13 2.74 18.31
C GLU A 45 5.12 3.68 18.93
N ILE A 46 5.08 4.93 18.49
CA ILE A 46 4.12 5.94 18.98
C ILE A 46 2.71 5.52 18.56
N GLN A 47 2.51 5.09 17.33
CA GLN A 47 1.22 4.58 16.86
C GLN A 47 0.81 3.35 17.68
N GLY A 48 1.74 2.42 17.93
CA GLY A 48 1.49 1.24 18.77
C GLY A 48 0.99 1.61 20.17
N GLN A 49 1.64 2.57 20.83
CA GLN A 49 1.22 3.04 22.14
C GLN A 49 -0.20 3.66 22.12
N MET A 50 -0.52 4.43 21.07
CA MET A 50 -1.85 5.04 20.92
C MET A 50 -2.98 4.00 20.76
N TYR A 51 -2.67 2.86 20.17
CA TYR A 51 -3.66 1.80 19.87
C TYR A 51 -3.57 0.58 20.78
N GLY A 52 -2.69 0.58 21.77
CA GLY A 52 -2.48 -0.56 22.65
C GLY A 52 -1.86 -1.77 21.93
N MET A 53 -1.12 -1.54 20.85
CA MET A 53 -0.46 -2.55 20.04
C MET A 53 1.05 -2.49 20.25
N LYS A 54 1.72 -3.64 20.22
CA LYS A 54 3.17 -3.69 20.18
C LYS A 54 3.64 -3.46 18.74
N ALA A 55 4.42 -2.43 18.54
CA ALA A 55 5.11 -2.17 17.28
C ALA A 55 6.51 -1.63 17.59
N GLN A 56 7.42 -1.78 16.66
CA GLN A 56 8.79 -1.29 16.75
C GLN A 56 9.11 -0.46 15.52
N ASN A 57 9.76 0.67 15.72
CA ASN A 57 10.35 1.42 14.63
C ASN A 57 11.44 0.58 13.96
N PHE A 58 11.55 0.70 12.66
CA PHE A 58 12.63 0.05 11.90
C PHE A 58 12.97 0.81 10.62
N THR A 59 14.16 0.54 10.13
CA THR A 59 14.58 0.91 8.78
C THR A 59 14.64 -0.40 7.97
N PRO A 60 14.05 -0.46 6.79
CA PRO A 60 14.17 -1.62 5.91
C PRO A 60 15.62 -1.88 5.51
N ASP A 61 15.95 -3.13 5.25
CA ASP A 61 17.26 -3.52 4.75
C ASP A 61 17.46 -3.05 3.30
N LYS A 62 16.34 -2.90 2.55
CA LYS A 62 16.31 -2.34 1.21
C LYS A 62 15.05 -1.51 0.99
N TRP A 63 15.22 -0.28 0.52
CA TRP A 63 14.12 0.54 0.00
C TRP A 63 13.74 0.11 -1.42
N LEU A 64 12.47 0.29 -1.80
CA LEU A 64 11.98 0.01 -3.14
C LEU A 64 11.79 1.30 -3.93
N ASN A 65 12.15 1.24 -5.20
CA ASN A 65 11.95 2.33 -6.15
C ASN A 65 11.01 1.89 -7.27
N HIS A 66 10.45 2.87 -7.97
CA HIS A 66 9.69 2.62 -9.18
C HIS A 66 10.53 1.87 -10.21
N GLY A 67 10.02 0.76 -10.72
CA GLY A 67 10.69 -0.09 -11.69
C GLY A 67 11.58 -1.19 -11.09
N ASP A 68 11.74 -1.24 -9.75
CA ASP A 68 12.37 -2.39 -9.11
C ASP A 68 11.55 -3.66 -9.34
N THR A 69 12.19 -4.80 -9.16
CA THR A 69 11.54 -6.11 -9.17
C THR A 69 11.85 -6.87 -7.89
N ILE A 70 10.85 -7.58 -7.36
CA ILE A 70 11.00 -8.55 -6.27
C ILE A 70 10.73 -9.93 -6.82
N THR A 71 11.61 -10.90 -6.50
CA THR A 71 11.45 -12.29 -6.88
C THR A 71 11.32 -13.19 -5.66
N PHE A 72 10.36 -14.10 -5.68
CA PHE A 72 10.21 -15.16 -4.66
C PHE A 72 9.72 -16.44 -5.32
N GLY A 73 10.47 -17.52 -5.15
CA GLY A 73 10.25 -18.74 -5.96
C GLY A 73 10.32 -18.43 -7.45
N ASN A 74 9.27 -18.77 -8.18
CA ASN A 74 9.10 -18.48 -9.63
C ASN A 74 8.20 -17.28 -9.90
N GLN A 75 7.91 -16.47 -8.88
CA GLN A 75 7.08 -15.27 -9.03
C GLN A 75 7.96 -14.03 -9.14
N ILE A 76 7.50 -13.09 -9.94
CA ILE A 76 8.13 -11.78 -10.11
C ILE A 76 7.06 -10.72 -9.87
N LEU A 77 7.36 -9.78 -8.99
CA LEU A 77 6.57 -8.56 -8.80
C LEU A 77 7.32 -7.38 -9.39
N ASP A 78 6.68 -6.69 -10.30
CA ASP A 78 7.11 -5.41 -10.84
C ASP A 78 6.61 -4.30 -9.91
N ILE A 79 7.51 -3.48 -9.37
CA ILE A 79 7.20 -2.48 -8.36
C ILE A 79 6.88 -1.14 -9.01
N LYS A 80 5.73 -0.58 -8.64
CA LYS A 80 5.35 0.78 -9.02
C LYS A 80 5.22 1.65 -7.79
N HIS A 81 5.85 2.81 -7.81
CA HIS A 81 5.66 3.85 -6.81
C HIS A 81 4.33 4.54 -7.08
N CYS A 82 3.42 4.50 -6.11
CA CYS A 82 2.04 4.98 -6.20
C CYS A 82 1.74 5.92 -5.03
N PRO A 83 2.32 7.14 -5.02
CA PRO A 83 2.05 8.11 -3.96
C PRO A 83 0.58 8.55 -3.96
N GLY A 84 0.15 9.09 -2.82
CA GLY A 84 -1.16 9.71 -2.64
C GLY A 84 -1.86 9.32 -1.35
N HIS A 85 -1.99 8.03 -1.03
CA HIS A 85 -2.37 7.59 0.33
C HIS A 85 -1.24 7.84 1.33
N ALA A 86 -0.04 7.42 0.97
CA ALA A 86 1.22 7.76 1.60
C ALA A 86 2.23 8.16 0.53
N PRO A 87 3.22 9.01 0.83
CA PRO A 87 4.16 9.50 -0.19
C PRO A 87 5.07 8.39 -0.73
N GLY A 88 5.41 7.39 0.08
CA GLY A 88 6.26 6.27 -0.30
C GLY A 88 5.52 4.98 -0.64
N HIS A 89 4.19 5.03 -0.87
CA HIS A 89 3.42 3.83 -1.15
C HIS A 89 3.88 3.16 -2.46
N VAL A 90 4.08 1.85 -2.41
CA VAL A 90 4.42 1.02 -3.56
C VAL A 90 3.39 -0.09 -3.75
N ILE A 91 3.18 -0.50 -5.00
CA ILE A 91 2.38 -1.67 -5.36
C ILE A 91 3.25 -2.69 -6.08
N GLY A 92 2.86 -3.97 -6.00
CA GLY A 92 3.53 -5.05 -6.72
C GLY A 92 2.62 -5.67 -7.76
N ILE A 93 3.05 -5.73 -9.02
CA ILE A 93 2.30 -6.29 -10.13
C ILE A 93 2.94 -7.59 -10.59
N ASN A 94 2.19 -8.69 -10.51
CA ASN A 94 2.56 -9.97 -11.13
C ASN A 94 1.86 -10.09 -12.49
N HIS A 95 2.57 -9.78 -13.56
CA HIS A 95 2.03 -9.81 -14.92
C HIS A 95 1.65 -11.23 -15.36
N LYS A 96 2.44 -12.24 -14.97
CA LYS A 96 2.19 -13.63 -15.35
C LYS A 96 0.93 -14.21 -14.70
N ALA A 97 0.70 -13.88 -13.42
CA ALA A 97 -0.46 -14.33 -12.68
C ALA A 97 -1.66 -13.38 -12.82
N LYS A 98 -1.51 -12.23 -13.47
CA LYS A 98 -2.48 -11.13 -13.54
C LYS A 98 -3.01 -10.73 -12.14
N LYS A 99 -2.10 -10.49 -11.22
CA LYS A 99 -2.38 -10.14 -9.83
C LYS A 99 -1.63 -8.89 -9.41
N ILE A 100 -2.28 -8.08 -8.59
CA ILE A 100 -1.74 -6.84 -8.04
C ILE A 100 -1.86 -6.90 -6.52
N ILE A 101 -0.77 -6.62 -5.82
CA ILE A 101 -0.78 -6.33 -4.39
C ILE A 101 -0.83 -4.82 -4.27
N ALA A 102 -2.01 -4.29 -4.00
CA ALA A 102 -2.28 -2.86 -4.10
C ALA A 102 -2.12 -2.10 -2.78
N GLY A 103 -2.12 -2.80 -1.63
CA GLY A 103 -2.20 -2.11 -0.34
C GLY A 103 -3.38 -1.13 -0.33
N ASP A 104 -3.13 0.08 0.15
CA ASP A 104 -4.16 1.12 0.30
C ASP A 104 -4.19 2.12 -0.88
N VAL A 105 -3.99 1.62 -2.10
CA VAL A 105 -4.12 2.43 -3.32
C VAL A 105 -5.52 2.31 -3.92
N LEU A 106 -5.99 1.10 -4.18
CA LEU A 106 -7.27 0.83 -4.84
C LEU A 106 -8.04 -0.22 -4.05
N PHE A 107 -9.32 0.06 -3.82
CA PHE A 107 -10.26 -0.83 -3.13
C PHE A 107 -11.47 -1.17 -4.01
N ASN A 108 -12.23 -2.16 -3.62
CA ASN A 108 -13.50 -2.50 -4.26
C ASN A 108 -14.49 -1.34 -4.12
N GLY A 109 -14.73 -0.62 -5.21
CA GLY A 109 -15.62 0.55 -5.27
C GLY A 109 -15.09 1.80 -4.53
N SER A 110 -13.80 1.84 -4.18
CA SER A 110 -13.20 2.96 -3.45
C SER A 110 -11.71 3.10 -3.76
N ILE A 111 -11.08 4.11 -3.15
CA ILE A 111 -9.63 4.34 -3.19
C ILE A 111 -9.11 4.57 -1.77
N GLY A 112 -7.80 4.52 -1.59
CA GLY A 112 -7.15 4.88 -0.34
C GLY A 112 -7.49 6.31 0.07
N ARG A 113 -7.57 6.56 1.37
CA ARG A 113 -7.79 7.91 1.89
C ARG A 113 -6.54 8.77 1.68
N THR A 114 -6.75 10.07 1.51
CA THR A 114 -5.68 11.02 1.19
C THR A 114 -5.63 12.21 2.14
N ASP A 115 -6.42 12.18 3.20
CA ASP A 115 -6.51 13.21 4.25
C ASP A 115 -5.51 13.00 5.39
N LEU A 116 -4.51 12.15 5.17
CA LEU A 116 -3.46 11.81 6.13
C LEU A 116 -2.23 12.71 5.95
N PRO A 117 -1.32 12.78 6.95
CA PRO A 117 -0.09 13.54 6.78
C PRO A 117 0.67 13.15 5.51
N GLN A 118 0.90 14.14 4.65
CA GLN A 118 1.53 14.00 3.32
C GLN A 118 0.70 13.19 2.30
N GLY A 119 -0.58 12.91 2.59
CA GLY A 119 -1.51 12.37 1.61
C GLY A 119 -1.89 13.41 0.55
N ASN A 120 -2.14 12.96 -0.69
CA ASN A 120 -2.53 13.82 -1.80
C ASN A 120 -3.50 13.10 -2.73
N TYR A 121 -4.71 13.65 -2.89
CA TYR A 121 -5.76 13.04 -3.71
C TYR A 121 -5.37 12.97 -5.19
N GLN A 122 -4.81 14.04 -5.73
CA GLN A 122 -4.45 14.08 -7.15
C GLN A 122 -3.33 13.09 -7.47
N ASP A 123 -2.32 13.00 -6.61
CA ASP A 123 -1.23 12.03 -6.76
C ASP A 123 -1.75 10.59 -6.76
N LEU A 124 -2.75 10.29 -5.90
CA LEU A 124 -3.35 8.96 -5.85
C LEU A 124 -4.13 8.63 -7.13
N ILE A 125 -4.95 9.57 -7.62
CA ILE A 125 -5.70 9.40 -8.87
C ILE A 125 -4.73 9.21 -10.04
N ASP A 126 -3.69 10.03 -10.14
CA ASP A 126 -2.69 9.93 -11.22
C ASP A 126 -1.91 8.61 -11.14
N SER A 127 -1.57 8.17 -9.95
CA SER A 127 -0.94 6.86 -9.72
C SER A 127 -1.83 5.70 -10.20
N ILE A 128 -3.12 5.72 -9.83
CA ILE A 128 -4.08 4.69 -10.25
C ILE A 128 -4.25 4.69 -11.77
N LYS A 129 -4.48 5.85 -12.38
CA LYS A 129 -4.61 5.97 -13.83
C LYS A 129 -3.40 5.45 -14.58
N LYS A 130 -2.23 5.88 -14.14
CA LYS A 130 -0.95 5.58 -14.81
C LYS A 130 -0.55 4.11 -14.69
N HIS A 131 -0.76 3.49 -13.53
CA HIS A 131 -0.18 2.19 -13.23
C HIS A 131 -1.20 1.05 -13.15
N LEU A 132 -2.47 1.34 -12.88
CA LEU A 132 -3.51 0.34 -12.71
C LEU A 132 -4.50 0.35 -13.87
N LEU A 133 -5.09 1.50 -14.21
CA LEU A 133 -6.10 1.56 -15.28
C LEU A 133 -5.54 1.33 -16.70
N THR A 134 -4.23 1.22 -16.87
CA THR A 134 -3.58 0.81 -18.12
C THR A 134 -3.46 -0.71 -18.27
N LEU A 135 -3.74 -1.47 -17.21
CA LEU A 135 -3.69 -2.93 -17.22
C LEU A 135 -4.99 -3.51 -17.80
N GLU A 136 -4.94 -4.79 -18.18
CA GLU A 136 -6.10 -5.52 -18.69
C GLU A 136 -7.17 -5.73 -17.62
N ASP A 137 -8.44 -5.87 -18.03
CA ASP A 137 -9.60 -5.97 -17.13
C ASP A 137 -9.53 -7.15 -16.16
N GLU A 138 -8.84 -8.24 -16.53
CA GLU A 138 -8.74 -9.48 -15.74
C GLU A 138 -7.75 -9.41 -14.59
N PHE A 139 -6.96 -8.35 -14.49
CA PHE A 139 -6.04 -8.22 -13.35
C PHE A 139 -6.81 -8.14 -12.04
N ILE A 140 -6.53 -9.09 -11.15
CA ILE A 140 -7.11 -9.13 -9.80
C ILE A 140 -6.31 -8.22 -8.88
N VAL A 141 -7.01 -7.37 -8.15
CA VAL A 141 -6.45 -6.43 -7.18
C VAL A 141 -6.66 -6.99 -5.77
N HIS A 142 -5.58 -7.39 -5.12
CA HIS A 142 -5.58 -7.72 -3.70
C HIS A 142 -5.44 -6.41 -2.92
N CYS A 143 -6.55 -5.99 -2.33
CA CYS A 143 -6.66 -4.73 -1.59
C CYS A 143 -6.05 -4.85 -0.19
N GLY A 144 -5.55 -3.75 0.38
CA GLY A 144 -5.10 -3.71 1.77
C GLY A 144 -6.24 -3.96 2.76
N HIS A 145 -7.45 -3.52 2.41
CA HIS A 145 -8.66 -3.69 3.20
C HIS A 145 -9.86 -4.07 2.34
N GLY A 146 -10.80 -4.80 2.93
CA GLY A 146 -12.02 -5.23 2.25
C GLY A 146 -11.80 -6.38 1.26
N PRO A 147 -12.79 -6.66 0.40
CA PRO A 147 -12.70 -7.73 -0.59
C PRO A 147 -11.80 -7.35 -1.77
N ASP A 148 -11.25 -8.36 -2.41
CA ASP A 148 -10.55 -8.21 -3.69
C ASP A 148 -11.50 -7.66 -4.77
N THR A 149 -10.90 -7.04 -5.79
CA THR A 149 -11.60 -6.56 -6.98
C THR A 149 -10.79 -6.86 -8.25
N ASN A 150 -11.17 -6.29 -9.37
CA ASN A 150 -10.42 -6.37 -10.62
C ASN A 150 -10.42 -5.02 -11.36
N ILE A 151 -9.44 -4.84 -12.22
CA ILE A 151 -9.25 -3.57 -12.94
C ILE A 151 -10.46 -3.22 -13.80
N GLY A 152 -11.08 -4.21 -14.47
CA GLY A 152 -12.24 -3.98 -15.32
C GLY A 152 -13.48 -3.48 -14.57
N THR A 153 -13.72 -4.00 -13.37
CA THR A 153 -14.80 -3.54 -12.50
C THR A 153 -14.53 -2.10 -12.05
N GLU A 154 -13.35 -1.84 -11.51
CA GLU A 154 -13.02 -0.51 -10.97
C GLU A 154 -13.01 0.57 -12.06
N ARG A 155 -12.52 0.26 -13.25
CA ARG A 155 -12.56 1.18 -14.39
C ARG A 155 -13.99 1.60 -14.76
N LYS A 156 -14.96 0.69 -14.63
CA LYS A 156 -16.35 0.91 -15.06
C LYS A 156 -17.25 1.46 -13.96
N THR A 157 -16.98 1.12 -12.71
CA THR A 157 -17.96 1.35 -11.62
C THR A 157 -17.43 2.13 -10.42
N ASN A 158 -16.09 2.30 -10.30
CA ASN A 158 -15.53 3.01 -9.16
C ASN A 158 -15.86 4.51 -9.25
N PRO A 159 -16.61 5.08 -8.28
CA PRO A 159 -17.09 6.46 -8.35
C PRO A 159 -15.97 7.51 -8.34
N PHE A 160 -14.77 7.16 -7.90
CA PHE A 160 -13.60 8.03 -7.91
C PHE A 160 -12.86 8.03 -9.25
N LEU A 161 -13.11 7.04 -10.11
CA LEU A 161 -12.34 6.81 -11.34
C LEU A 161 -13.13 7.04 -12.63
N ILE A 162 -14.46 6.84 -12.62
CA ILE A 162 -15.32 6.97 -13.83
C ILE A 162 -15.38 8.39 -14.40
N ASN A 163 -15.07 9.41 -13.60
CA ASN A 163 -15.06 10.82 -14.03
C ASN A 163 -13.69 11.47 -13.83
N ALA A 164 -12.66 10.69 -13.59
CA ALA A 164 -11.34 11.17 -13.28
C ALA A 164 -10.47 11.33 -14.55
#